data_7965511dd1a3158d6c67ec338f183769
#
_entry.id   7965511dd1a3158d6c67ec338f183769
#
_cell.length_a   1.000
_cell.length_b   1.000
_cell.length_c   1.000
_cell.angle_alpha   90.00
_cell.angle_beta   90.00
_cell.angle_gamma   90.00
#
_symmetry.space_group_name_H-M   'P 1'
#
loop_
_entity.id
_entity.type
_entity.pdbx_description
1 polymer ?
#
loop_
_entity_poly.entity_id
_entity_poly.type
_entity_poly.pdbx_seq_one_letter_code
_entity_poly.pdbx_strand_id
1 'polypeptide(L)'
;MKKSKVFVSGCFDLLHSGHVRFLQEAATYGDVYVGLGSDRTVAELKGRPPVNTQEERQYMIEALRYVKRCFVNQGSGHLDFTQELKDLSPSVFVVNEDGHSAAKSRLCRRLGVRYVVLKRNPHGNLPARSTTSLRKVCRIPFRLDLAGGWLDQPFVSRYARGPVLTISIEPNHDFNARSGMASSSRRRAIELWETAIPVGNLEKLAKTLFAYENPPGTEQFSGSQDAIGVVFHGLNRLDYDGKYWPHKITSVHDEDTLRWLEDHLRLVSLGPRKPSFDVLRRKRIGPKEARALARAADRCWRSMLKRDLTGFGRFCRESFEAQVALFPDMVDADVLRVLDKHRDKALGWKLSGAGGGGYLVLVTEQPIADSLRLTIRRRGL
;
A
#
# COMPACT_ATOMS: atom_id res chain seq x y z
N MET A 1 -35.07 -8.00 35.09
CA MET A 1 -34.76 -9.11 34.17
C MET A 1 -33.37 -8.90 33.54
N LYS A 2 -32.50 -9.92 33.58
CA LYS A 2 -31.20 -9.83 32.85
C LYS A 2 -31.45 -9.73 31.35
N LYS A 3 -30.92 -8.68 30.70
CA LYS A 3 -31.01 -8.56 29.24
C LYS A 3 -30.30 -9.73 28.55
N SER A 4 -30.85 -10.19 27.42
CA SER A 4 -30.23 -11.22 26.58
C SER A 4 -28.84 -10.77 26.13
N LYS A 5 -27.87 -11.69 26.13
CA LYS A 5 -26.56 -11.43 25.55
C LYS A 5 -26.63 -11.56 24.02
N VAL A 6 -26.14 -10.56 23.33
CA VAL A 6 -26.03 -10.51 21.88
C VAL A 6 -24.56 -10.51 21.49
N PHE A 7 -24.16 -11.42 20.62
CA PHE A 7 -22.79 -11.45 20.08
C PHE A 7 -22.74 -10.87 18.68
N VAL A 8 -21.71 -10.10 18.39
CA VAL A 8 -21.36 -9.66 17.05
C VAL A 8 -19.87 -9.88 16.83
N SER A 9 -19.43 -10.16 15.59
CA SER A 9 -18.02 -10.29 15.26
C SER A 9 -17.69 -9.47 14.02
N GLY A 10 -16.53 -8.81 14.04
CA GLY A 10 -16.05 -8.02 12.90
C GLY A 10 -14.66 -7.42 13.09
N CYS A 11 -14.11 -6.91 11.98
CA CYS A 11 -12.80 -6.25 11.98
C CYS A 11 -12.86 -4.81 12.49
N PHE A 12 -13.91 -4.06 12.18
CA PHE A 12 -14.13 -2.65 12.56
C PHE A 12 -12.91 -1.73 12.32
N ASP A 13 -12.19 -1.96 11.24
CA ASP A 13 -10.88 -1.35 11.00
C ASP A 13 -10.93 0.19 10.90
N LEU A 14 -11.82 0.76 10.11
CA LEU A 14 -12.13 2.19 10.13
C LEU A 14 -13.56 2.36 10.63
N LEU A 15 -13.70 2.74 11.88
CA LEU A 15 -15.02 2.96 12.47
C LEU A 15 -15.78 4.05 11.69
N HIS A 16 -17.00 3.76 11.27
CA HIS A 16 -17.86 4.67 10.51
C HIS A 16 -19.34 4.51 10.85
N SER A 17 -20.20 5.43 10.36
CA SER A 17 -21.63 5.46 10.66
C SER A 17 -22.35 4.13 10.40
N GLY A 18 -21.94 3.36 9.39
CA GLY A 18 -22.49 2.03 9.11
C GLY A 18 -22.20 1.01 10.21
N HIS A 19 -21.02 1.04 10.82
CA HIS A 19 -20.69 0.21 11.98
C HIS A 19 -21.52 0.62 13.21
N VAL A 20 -21.63 1.93 13.46
CA VAL A 20 -22.45 2.43 14.58
C VAL A 20 -23.91 2.03 14.41
N ARG A 21 -24.47 2.15 13.20
CA ARG A 21 -25.85 1.74 12.88
C ARG A 21 -26.06 0.23 13.11
N PHE A 22 -25.14 -0.59 12.65
CA PHE A 22 -25.16 -2.05 12.86
C PHE A 22 -25.21 -2.40 14.35
N LEU A 23 -24.33 -1.78 15.17
CA LEU A 23 -24.29 -2.02 16.62
C LEU A 23 -25.55 -1.50 17.33
N GLN A 24 -26.11 -0.38 16.86
CA GLN A 24 -27.40 0.14 17.33
C GLN A 24 -28.53 -0.85 17.07
N GLU A 25 -28.61 -1.43 15.88
CA GLU A 25 -29.63 -2.44 15.53
C GLU A 25 -29.41 -3.74 16.30
N ALA A 26 -28.16 -4.19 16.45
CA ALA A 26 -27.84 -5.36 17.26
C ALA A 26 -28.29 -5.17 18.72
N ALA A 27 -28.16 -3.95 19.28
CA ALA A 27 -28.58 -3.63 20.64
C ALA A 27 -30.11 -3.72 20.88
N THR A 28 -30.91 -3.79 19.83
CA THR A 28 -32.37 -4.05 19.97
C THR A 28 -32.68 -5.48 20.42
N TYR A 29 -31.72 -6.41 20.25
CA TYR A 29 -31.83 -7.81 20.65
C TYR A 29 -31.33 -8.06 22.10
N GLY A 30 -30.59 -7.13 22.72
CA GLY A 30 -30.05 -7.25 24.07
C GLY A 30 -28.72 -6.51 24.28
N ASP A 31 -27.96 -6.91 25.31
CA ASP A 31 -26.63 -6.36 25.61
C ASP A 31 -25.60 -6.88 24.59
N VAL A 32 -24.96 -5.96 23.84
CA VAL A 32 -24.03 -6.29 22.76
C VAL A 32 -22.62 -6.55 23.26
N TYR A 33 -22.11 -7.72 22.94
CA TYR A 33 -20.73 -8.14 23.15
C TYR A 33 -20.06 -8.28 21.79
N VAL A 34 -18.92 -7.61 21.61
CA VAL A 34 -18.21 -7.55 20.33
C VAL A 34 -16.95 -8.41 20.38
N GLY A 35 -16.89 -9.44 19.55
CA GLY A 35 -15.65 -10.16 19.23
C GLY A 35 -14.92 -9.47 18.09
N LEU A 36 -13.80 -8.86 18.41
CA LEU A 36 -12.98 -8.09 17.47
C LEU A 36 -11.90 -8.98 16.86
N GLY A 37 -11.85 -9.04 15.53
CA GLY A 37 -10.76 -9.74 14.83
C GLY A 37 -9.40 -9.12 15.17
N SER A 38 -8.42 -9.95 15.57
CA SER A 38 -7.05 -9.50 15.85
C SER A 38 -6.39 -8.88 14.61
N ASP A 39 -5.31 -8.14 14.77
CA ASP A 39 -4.54 -7.59 13.63
C ASP A 39 -4.05 -8.70 12.70
N ARG A 40 -3.65 -9.84 13.28
CA ARG A 40 -3.28 -11.05 12.55
C ARG A 40 -4.45 -11.59 11.72
N THR A 41 -5.63 -11.78 12.33
CA THR A 41 -6.83 -12.24 11.61
C THR A 41 -7.21 -11.29 10.49
N VAL A 42 -7.15 -9.97 10.71
CA VAL A 42 -7.45 -8.98 9.67
C VAL A 42 -6.45 -9.10 8.52
N ALA A 43 -5.15 -9.24 8.81
CA ALA A 43 -4.12 -9.42 7.79
C ALA A 43 -4.34 -10.71 6.98
N GLU A 44 -4.64 -11.82 7.64
CA GLU A 44 -4.95 -13.11 6.99
C GLU A 44 -6.18 -13.01 6.06
N LEU A 45 -7.28 -12.43 6.54
CA LEU A 45 -8.54 -12.38 5.80
C LEU A 45 -8.58 -11.31 4.69
N LYS A 46 -7.82 -10.23 4.85
CA LYS A 46 -7.84 -9.07 3.92
C LYS A 46 -6.58 -8.95 3.09
N GLY A 47 -5.58 -9.82 3.30
CA GLY A 47 -4.27 -9.75 2.63
C GLY A 47 -3.46 -8.50 2.99
N ARG A 48 -3.78 -7.82 4.09
CA ARG A 48 -3.18 -6.55 4.50
C ARG A 48 -3.43 -6.24 5.99
N PRO A 49 -2.54 -5.50 6.65
CA PRO A 49 -2.77 -5.05 8.02
C PRO A 49 -3.94 -4.06 8.11
N PRO A 50 -4.61 -3.96 9.27
CA PRO A 50 -5.60 -2.93 9.52
C PRO A 50 -4.95 -1.52 9.56
N VAL A 51 -5.77 -0.47 9.44
CA VAL A 51 -5.32 0.93 9.61
C VAL A 51 -5.08 1.24 11.08
N ASN A 52 -6.05 0.85 11.92
CA ASN A 52 -5.97 1.02 13.37
C ASN A 52 -5.59 -0.31 14.01
N THR A 53 -4.69 -0.28 15.02
CA THR A 53 -4.31 -1.48 15.77
C THR A 53 -5.53 -2.08 16.48
N GLN A 54 -5.46 -3.35 16.86
CA GLN A 54 -6.56 -4.00 17.57
C GLN A 54 -6.90 -3.28 18.89
N GLU A 55 -5.90 -2.70 19.57
CA GLU A 55 -6.09 -1.92 20.81
C GLU A 55 -6.86 -0.61 20.52
N GLU A 56 -6.50 0.12 19.45
CA GLU A 56 -7.22 1.33 19.03
C GLU A 56 -8.66 0.99 18.63
N ARG A 57 -8.85 -0.09 17.86
CA ARG A 57 -10.18 -0.54 17.40
C ARG A 57 -11.06 -0.98 18.58
N GLN A 58 -10.49 -1.71 19.55
CA GLN A 58 -11.17 -2.10 20.78
C GLN A 58 -11.59 -0.87 21.57
N TYR A 59 -10.67 0.06 21.82
CA TYR A 59 -10.94 1.30 22.53
C TYR A 59 -12.10 2.09 21.90
N MET A 60 -12.10 2.26 20.58
CA MET A 60 -13.16 2.98 19.87
C MET A 60 -14.52 2.27 19.95
N ILE A 61 -14.53 0.94 19.87
CA ILE A 61 -15.76 0.14 19.95
C ILE A 61 -16.33 0.17 21.37
N GLU A 62 -15.50 0.09 22.39
CA GLU A 62 -15.94 0.15 23.79
C GLU A 62 -16.52 1.52 24.19
N ALA A 63 -16.09 2.60 23.51
CA ALA A 63 -16.65 3.93 23.70
C ALA A 63 -18.08 4.10 23.15
N LEU A 64 -18.58 3.14 22.37
CA LEU A 64 -19.92 3.23 21.79
C LEU A 64 -21.00 2.83 22.80
N ARG A 65 -21.96 3.70 23.05
CA ARG A 65 -23.08 3.49 24.00
C ARG A 65 -23.92 2.23 23.77
N TYR A 66 -23.81 1.63 22.58
CA TYR A 66 -24.54 0.40 22.21
C TYR A 66 -23.78 -0.87 22.56
N VAL A 67 -22.50 -0.76 22.96
CA VAL A 67 -21.62 -1.88 23.25
C VAL A 67 -21.46 -2.05 24.76
N LYS A 68 -21.70 -3.26 25.23
CA LYS A 68 -21.53 -3.62 26.64
C LYS A 68 -20.07 -3.97 26.94
N ARG A 69 -19.41 -4.67 26.02
CA ARG A 69 -18.02 -5.07 26.12
C ARG A 69 -17.46 -5.42 24.73
N CYS A 70 -16.19 -5.12 24.49
CA CYS A 70 -15.43 -5.58 23.35
C CYS A 70 -14.22 -6.40 23.83
N PHE A 71 -13.87 -7.45 23.10
CA PHE A 71 -12.66 -8.24 23.35
C PHE A 71 -12.08 -8.71 22.01
N VAL A 72 -10.74 -8.87 21.98
CA VAL A 72 -10.03 -9.35 20.81
C VAL A 72 -10.13 -10.87 20.77
N ASN A 73 -10.58 -11.43 19.63
CA ASN A 73 -10.65 -12.85 19.40
C ASN A 73 -9.27 -13.49 19.39
N GLN A 74 -9.12 -14.66 20.00
CA GLN A 74 -7.86 -15.40 20.11
C GLN A 74 -7.64 -16.39 18.96
N GLY A 75 -8.69 -16.72 18.23
CA GLY A 75 -8.63 -17.62 17.08
C GLY A 75 -8.05 -17.00 15.81
N SER A 76 -8.20 -17.68 14.67
CA SER A 76 -7.76 -17.24 13.35
C SER A 76 -8.81 -17.54 12.28
N GLY A 77 -8.70 -16.87 11.13
CA GLY A 77 -9.58 -17.08 9.98
C GLY A 77 -11.01 -16.60 10.19
N HIS A 78 -11.94 -17.16 9.39
CA HIS A 78 -13.35 -16.71 9.36
C HIS A 78 -14.18 -17.02 10.61
N LEU A 79 -13.72 -17.92 11.46
CA LEU A 79 -14.37 -18.33 12.71
C LEU A 79 -13.46 -18.10 13.92
N ASP A 80 -12.67 -17.06 13.87
CA ASP A 80 -11.69 -16.66 14.90
C ASP A 80 -12.29 -16.46 16.30
N PHE A 81 -13.60 -16.24 16.38
CA PHE A 81 -14.39 -15.99 17.61
C PHE A 81 -15.01 -17.25 18.22
N THR A 82 -14.68 -18.44 17.72
CA THR A 82 -15.40 -19.68 18.12
C THR A 82 -15.33 -19.97 19.63
N GLN A 83 -14.18 -19.70 20.27
CA GLN A 83 -14.01 -19.93 21.70
C GLN A 83 -14.79 -18.90 22.52
N GLU A 84 -14.66 -17.62 22.17
CA GLU A 84 -15.38 -16.52 22.83
C GLU A 84 -16.90 -16.66 22.73
N LEU A 85 -17.41 -17.17 21.59
CA LEU A 85 -18.82 -17.44 21.39
C LEU A 85 -19.31 -18.54 22.33
N LYS A 86 -18.53 -19.60 22.55
CA LYS A 86 -18.85 -20.68 23.50
C LYS A 86 -18.84 -20.16 24.94
N ASP A 87 -17.79 -19.44 25.33
CA ASP A 87 -17.60 -18.95 26.70
C ASP A 87 -18.66 -17.91 27.10
N LEU A 88 -19.02 -17.03 26.16
CA LEU A 88 -20.05 -16.02 26.35
C LEU A 88 -21.45 -16.64 26.44
N SER A 89 -21.71 -17.73 25.70
CA SER A 89 -23.02 -18.39 25.56
C SER A 89 -24.14 -17.37 25.27
N PRO A 90 -24.09 -16.60 24.16
CA PRO A 90 -25.10 -15.59 23.87
C PRO A 90 -26.38 -16.24 23.36
N SER A 91 -27.52 -15.56 23.54
CA SER A 91 -28.82 -15.99 22.98
C SER A 91 -28.90 -15.76 21.48
N VAL A 92 -28.20 -14.71 20.99
CA VAL A 92 -28.28 -14.26 19.59
C VAL A 92 -26.89 -13.91 19.07
N PHE A 93 -26.60 -14.35 17.85
CA PHE A 93 -25.45 -13.85 17.06
C PHE A 93 -25.97 -13.05 15.87
N VAL A 94 -25.62 -11.78 15.81
CA VAL A 94 -26.03 -10.84 14.77
C VAL A 94 -24.89 -10.56 13.81
N VAL A 95 -25.15 -10.62 12.52
CA VAL A 95 -24.22 -10.24 11.45
C VAL A 95 -24.92 -9.33 10.45
N ASN A 96 -24.17 -8.54 9.70
CA ASN A 96 -24.66 -7.92 8.48
C ASN A 96 -24.66 -8.92 7.31
N GLU A 97 -25.40 -8.61 6.25
CA GLU A 97 -25.46 -9.42 5.04
C GLU A 97 -24.09 -9.68 4.40
N ASP A 98 -23.18 -8.71 4.44
CA ASP A 98 -21.79 -8.84 3.96
C ASP A 98 -20.89 -9.68 4.90
N GLY A 99 -21.27 -9.83 6.16
CA GLY A 99 -20.62 -10.70 7.13
C GLY A 99 -21.23 -12.09 7.27
N HIS A 100 -22.30 -12.36 6.50
CA HIS A 100 -22.98 -13.67 6.52
C HIS A 100 -22.12 -14.77 5.90
N SER A 101 -22.14 -15.97 6.52
CA SER A 101 -21.57 -17.18 5.93
C SER A 101 -22.31 -18.43 6.41
N ALA A 102 -22.38 -19.44 5.55
CA ALA A 102 -22.95 -20.74 5.92
C ALA A 102 -22.21 -21.40 7.09
N ALA A 103 -20.89 -21.17 7.23
CA ALA A 103 -20.09 -21.69 8.32
C ALA A 103 -20.51 -21.09 9.67
N LYS A 104 -20.74 -19.76 9.76
CA LYS A 104 -21.25 -19.08 10.95
C LYS A 104 -22.66 -19.59 11.33
N SER A 105 -23.55 -19.72 10.35
CA SER A 105 -24.89 -20.24 10.57
C SER A 105 -24.87 -21.67 11.13
N ARG A 106 -24.04 -22.56 10.56
CA ARG A 106 -23.88 -23.94 11.08
C ARG A 106 -23.31 -23.98 12.49
N LEU A 107 -22.31 -23.12 12.78
CA LEU A 107 -21.74 -23.02 14.13
C LEU A 107 -22.79 -22.61 15.15
N CYS A 108 -23.57 -21.57 14.88
CA CYS A 108 -24.65 -21.09 15.75
C CYS A 108 -25.71 -22.18 16.00
N ARG A 109 -26.11 -22.90 14.94
CA ARG A 109 -27.08 -24.03 15.07
C ARG A 109 -26.56 -25.11 16.02
N ARG A 110 -25.27 -25.47 15.92
CA ARG A 110 -24.67 -26.48 16.81
C ARG A 110 -24.60 -26.02 18.28
N LEU A 111 -24.47 -24.70 18.49
CA LEU A 111 -24.36 -24.13 19.84
C LEU A 111 -25.70 -23.66 20.40
N GLY A 112 -26.84 -23.87 19.70
CA GLY A 112 -28.15 -23.41 20.13
C GLY A 112 -28.31 -21.88 20.13
N VAL A 113 -27.48 -21.16 19.40
CA VAL A 113 -27.46 -19.67 19.29
C VAL A 113 -28.32 -19.23 18.12
N ARG A 114 -29.28 -18.34 18.34
CA ARG A 114 -30.10 -17.75 17.28
C ARG A 114 -29.19 -16.89 16.35
N TYR A 115 -29.18 -17.19 15.05
CA TYR A 115 -28.43 -16.48 14.05
C TYR A 115 -29.32 -15.48 13.29
N VAL A 116 -28.94 -14.19 13.31
CA VAL A 116 -29.69 -13.10 12.69
C VAL A 116 -28.82 -12.37 11.69
N VAL A 117 -29.35 -12.14 10.48
CA VAL A 117 -28.71 -11.38 9.41
C VAL A 117 -29.45 -10.08 9.22
N LEU A 118 -28.78 -8.95 9.41
CA LEU A 118 -29.32 -7.60 9.20
C LEU A 118 -28.98 -7.08 7.80
N LYS A 119 -29.90 -6.32 7.23
CA LYS A 119 -29.63 -5.54 6.02
C LYS A 119 -28.78 -4.32 6.33
N ARG A 120 -27.99 -3.92 5.37
CA ARG A 120 -27.08 -2.80 5.51
C ARG A 120 -27.75 -1.47 5.16
N ASN A 121 -28.42 -0.87 6.13
CA ASN A 121 -29.14 0.39 5.95
C ASN A 121 -28.38 1.57 6.59
N PRO A 122 -28.19 2.68 5.88
CA PRO A 122 -27.67 3.92 6.47
C PRO A 122 -28.60 4.44 7.59
N HIS A 123 -28.04 5.19 8.53
CA HIS A 123 -28.84 5.84 9.57
C HIS A 123 -29.40 7.18 9.06
N GLY A 124 -30.73 7.31 8.98
CA GLY A 124 -31.40 8.53 8.51
C GLY A 124 -30.84 9.00 7.15
N ASN A 125 -30.47 10.27 7.05
CA ASN A 125 -29.93 10.88 5.82
C ASN A 125 -28.40 10.74 5.69
N LEU A 126 -27.73 9.94 6.55
CA LEU A 126 -26.28 9.74 6.43
C LEU A 126 -25.93 8.93 5.18
N PRO A 127 -24.84 9.26 4.49
CA PRO A 127 -24.42 8.46 3.33
C PRO A 127 -24.00 7.05 3.73
N ALA A 128 -24.25 6.10 2.85
CA ALA A 128 -23.72 4.74 3.00
C ALA A 128 -22.19 4.78 3.02
N ARG A 129 -21.58 4.24 4.07
CA ARG A 129 -20.12 4.19 4.25
C ARG A 129 -19.65 2.75 4.32
N SER A 130 -18.45 2.50 3.79
CA SER A 130 -17.72 1.26 3.99
C SER A 130 -16.24 1.56 4.25
N THR A 131 -15.56 0.68 4.94
CA THR A 131 -14.10 0.78 5.13
C THR A 131 -13.37 0.94 3.80
N THR A 132 -13.78 0.21 2.75
CA THR A 132 -13.23 0.31 1.40
C THR A 132 -13.44 1.70 0.79
N SER A 133 -14.64 2.29 0.93
CA SER A 133 -14.91 3.63 0.40
C SER A 133 -14.14 4.73 1.16
N LEU A 134 -14.00 4.58 2.49
CA LEU A 134 -13.24 5.53 3.31
C LEU A 134 -11.74 5.50 3.01
N ARG A 135 -11.20 4.33 2.70
CA ARG A 135 -9.79 4.20 2.28
C ARG A 135 -9.49 4.86 0.93
N LYS A 136 -10.50 5.03 0.08
CA LYS A 136 -10.40 5.70 -1.22
C LYS A 136 -10.46 7.23 -1.14
N VAL A 137 -10.64 7.82 0.04
CA VAL A 137 -10.84 9.28 0.18
C VAL A 137 -9.61 10.08 -0.23
N CYS A 138 -8.40 9.62 0.06
CA CYS A 138 -7.19 10.29 -0.40
C CYS A 138 -6.78 9.76 -1.79
N ARG A 139 -7.00 10.56 -2.83
CA ARG A 139 -6.69 10.23 -4.24
C ARG A 139 -5.26 10.61 -4.64
N ILE A 140 -4.43 11.13 -3.73
CA ILE A 140 -3.02 11.38 -4.02
C ILE A 140 -2.33 10.04 -4.29
N PRO A 141 -1.79 9.81 -5.51
CA PRO A 141 -1.23 8.52 -5.89
C PRO A 141 0.07 8.21 -5.14
N PHE A 142 0.44 6.95 -5.17
CA PHE A 142 1.79 6.52 -4.86
C PHE A 142 2.62 6.51 -6.14
N ARG A 143 3.94 6.56 -6.01
CA ARG A 143 4.87 6.35 -7.12
C ARG A 143 5.73 5.12 -6.87
N LEU A 144 6.15 4.48 -7.93
CA LEU A 144 7.13 3.41 -7.89
C LEU A 144 8.17 3.68 -8.98
N ASP A 145 9.45 3.66 -8.64
CA ASP A 145 10.51 3.65 -9.64
C ASP A 145 10.82 2.20 -10.05
N LEU A 146 10.92 1.95 -11.34
CA LEU A 146 11.17 0.62 -11.91
C LEU A 146 12.63 0.40 -12.29
N ALA A 147 13.35 1.46 -12.64
CA ALA A 147 14.78 1.43 -12.92
C ALA A 147 15.37 2.85 -12.91
N GLY A 148 16.68 2.96 -12.76
CA GLY A 148 17.42 4.22 -12.90
C GLY A 148 17.33 5.17 -11.71
N GLY A 149 16.64 4.80 -10.62
CA GLY A 149 16.56 5.64 -9.43
C GLY A 149 17.94 6.12 -8.98
N TRP A 150 18.05 7.34 -8.44
CA TRP A 150 19.24 8.13 -8.14
C TRP A 150 19.86 8.89 -9.33
N LEU A 151 19.48 8.60 -10.60
CA LEU A 151 19.91 9.46 -11.72
C LEU A 151 19.26 10.85 -11.70
N ASP A 152 18.19 11.04 -10.94
CA ASP A 152 17.58 12.35 -10.65
C ASP A 152 18.42 13.21 -9.68
N GLN A 153 19.49 12.65 -9.15
CA GLN A 153 20.45 13.36 -8.32
C GLN A 153 21.66 13.81 -9.17
N PRO A 154 21.95 15.12 -9.23
CA PRO A 154 23.07 15.66 -10.03
C PRO A 154 24.42 15.04 -9.70
N PHE A 155 24.64 14.67 -8.44
CA PHE A 155 25.89 14.03 -8.02
C PHE A 155 26.09 12.61 -8.58
N VAL A 156 25.03 12.00 -9.16
CA VAL A 156 25.09 10.73 -9.92
C VAL A 156 25.05 11.01 -11.42
N SER A 157 24.02 11.74 -11.90
CA SER A 157 23.79 11.95 -13.34
C SER A 157 24.84 12.80 -14.04
N ARG A 158 25.64 13.58 -13.32
CA ARG A 158 26.83 14.25 -13.89
C ARG A 158 27.87 13.29 -14.47
N TYR A 159 27.92 12.04 -13.98
CA TYR A 159 28.85 11.02 -14.49
C TYR A 159 28.26 10.21 -15.66
N ALA A 160 26.93 10.12 -15.73
CA ALA A 160 26.26 9.44 -16.83
C ALA A 160 24.83 9.96 -16.95
N ARG A 161 24.50 10.51 -18.12
CA ARG A 161 23.13 10.84 -18.50
C ARG A 161 22.29 9.55 -18.58
N GLY A 162 21.03 9.59 -18.17
CA GLY A 162 20.18 8.42 -18.24
C GLY A 162 18.77 8.62 -17.69
N PRO A 163 17.89 7.64 -17.95
CA PRO A 163 16.52 7.73 -17.53
C PRO A 163 16.29 7.19 -16.12
N VAL A 164 15.32 7.79 -15.43
CA VAL A 164 14.58 7.16 -14.34
C VAL A 164 13.21 6.74 -14.88
N LEU A 165 12.78 5.52 -14.55
CA LEU A 165 11.51 4.96 -15.00
C LEU A 165 10.57 4.87 -13.81
N THR A 166 9.42 5.57 -13.90
CA THR A 166 8.44 5.61 -12.82
C THR A 166 7.06 5.25 -13.28
N ILE A 167 6.27 4.66 -12.40
CA ILE A 167 4.82 4.51 -12.54
C ILE A 167 4.09 5.21 -11.40
N SER A 168 2.93 5.79 -11.72
CA SER A 168 1.99 6.32 -10.73
C SER A 168 0.98 5.23 -10.39
N ILE A 169 0.79 4.96 -9.09
CA ILE A 169 -0.06 3.88 -8.60
C ILE A 169 -1.29 4.46 -7.94
N GLU A 170 -2.48 3.97 -8.32
CA GLU A 170 -3.73 4.33 -7.68
C GLU A 170 -3.69 3.97 -6.19
N PRO A 171 -4.08 4.92 -5.31
CA PRO A 171 -4.27 4.60 -3.91
C PRO A 171 -5.44 3.63 -3.77
N ASN A 172 -5.16 2.48 -3.20
CA ASN A 172 -6.16 1.50 -2.87
C ASN A 172 -6.06 1.11 -1.39
N HIS A 173 -6.90 0.20 -0.95
CA HIS A 173 -6.91 -0.25 0.44
C HIS A 173 -5.63 -0.99 0.87
N ASP A 174 -4.82 -1.47 -0.07
CA ASP A 174 -3.57 -2.20 0.20
C ASP A 174 -2.38 -1.26 0.39
N PHE A 175 -2.46 -0.03 -0.18
CA PHE A 175 -1.42 0.98 -0.10
C PHE A 175 -1.83 2.10 0.85
N ASN A 176 -1.37 2.04 2.10
CA ASN A 176 -1.56 3.08 3.10
C ASN A 176 -0.23 3.48 3.75
N ALA A 177 -0.24 4.53 4.56
CA ALA A 177 0.98 5.04 5.21
C ALA A 177 1.67 4.03 6.14
N ARG A 178 0.93 3.04 6.68
CA ARG A 178 1.46 2.00 7.57
C ARG A 178 2.09 0.83 6.81
N SER A 179 1.77 0.67 5.54
CA SER A 179 2.32 -0.41 4.70
C SER A 179 3.77 -0.20 4.27
N GLY A 180 4.40 0.91 4.69
CA GLY A 180 5.80 1.19 4.38
C GLY A 180 6.05 1.88 3.04
N MET A 181 5.03 2.08 2.19
CA MET A 181 5.13 2.85 0.94
C MET A 181 4.98 4.37 1.18
N ALA A 182 5.36 4.87 2.34
CA ALA A 182 5.34 6.30 2.60
C ALA A 182 6.48 6.98 1.85
N SER A 183 6.20 7.56 0.69
CA SER A 183 7.12 8.52 0.11
C SER A 183 6.95 9.88 0.80
N SER A 184 8.06 10.58 1.08
CA SER A 184 8.04 11.96 1.56
C SER A 184 7.21 12.83 0.63
N SER A 185 7.41 12.71 -0.68
CA SER A 185 6.74 13.47 -1.72
C SER A 185 5.22 13.28 -1.74
N ARG A 186 4.72 12.03 -1.53
CA ARG A 186 3.28 11.82 -1.39
C ARG A 186 2.71 12.52 -0.16
N ARG A 187 3.43 12.50 0.96
CA ARG A 187 3.03 13.22 2.17
C ARG A 187 2.98 14.72 1.92
N ARG A 188 4.01 15.28 1.27
CA ARG A 188 4.04 16.69 0.86
C ARG A 188 2.92 17.05 -0.11
N ALA A 189 2.57 16.15 -1.03
CA ALA A 189 1.43 16.32 -1.92
C ALA A 189 0.09 16.34 -1.16
N ILE A 190 -0.06 15.53 -0.11
CA ILE A 190 -1.24 15.56 0.78
C ILE A 190 -1.29 16.87 1.58
N GLU A 191 -0.17 17.34 2.10
CA GLU A 191 -0.09 18.62 2.80
C GLU A 191 -0.46 19.80 1.86
N LEU A 192 -0.03 19.73 0.59
CA LEU A 192 -0.23 20.78 -0.40
C LEU A 192 -1.64 20.78 -1.02
N TRP A 193 -2.20 19.59 -1.28
CA TRP A 193 -3.43 19.41 -2.06
C TRP A 193 -4.52 18.62 -1.34
N GLU A 194 -4.31 18.27 -0.09
CA GLU A 194 -5.23 17.51 0.77
C GLU A 194 -5.59 16.12 0.21
N THR A 195 -6.62 16.04 -0.64
CA THR A 195 -7.22 14.77 -1.05
C THR A 195 -6.92 14.36 -2.48
N ALA A 196 -6.63 15.30 -3.38
CA ALA A 196 -6.44 15.02 -4.80
C ALA A 196 -5.52 16.05 -5.47
N ILE A 197 -4.76 15.62 -6.47
CA ILE A 197 -3.97 16.52 -7.33
C ILE A 197 -4.94 17.40 -8.11
N PRO A 198 -4.75 18.74 -8.14
CA PRO A 198 -5.59 19.65 -8.93
C PRO A 198 -5.56 19.32 -10.43
N VAL A 199 -6.64 19.65 -11.11
CA VAL A 199 -6.67 19.59 -12.57
C VAL A 199 -5.81 20.73 -13.13
N GLY A 200 -4.88 20.42 -14.03
CA GLY A 200 -4.02 21.42 -14.62
C GLY A 200 -2.84 20.87 -15.39
N ASN A 201 -1.86 21.71 -15.66
CA ASN A 201 -0.62 21.33 -16.32
C ASN A 201 0.24 20.47 -15.37
N LEU A 202 0.42 19.19 -15.72
CA LEU A 202 1.12 18.21 -14.87
C LEU A 202 2.56 18.64 -14.56
N GLU A 203 3.27 19.22 -15.51
CA GLU A 203 4.64 19.65 -15.28
C GLU A 203 4.71 20.81 -14.29
N LYS A 204 3.80 21.79 -14.35
CA LYS A 204 3.71 22.86 -13.37
C LYS A 204 3.37 22.30 -11.99
N LEU A 205 2.41 21.40 -11.89
CA LEU A 205 2.04 20.75 -10.62
C LEU A 205 3.21 19.95 -10.03
N ALA A 206 3.93 19.19 -10.83
CA ALA A 206 5.09 18.46 -10.38
C ALA A 206 6.24 19.40 -9.93
N LYS A 207 6.48 20.49 -10.64
CA LYS A 207 7.44 21.55 -10.22
C LYS A 207 7.02 22.21 -8.92
N THR A 208 5.73 22.47 -8.73
CA THR A 208 5.18 23.02 -7.47
C THR A 208 5.43 22.06 -6.30
N LEU A 209 5.14 20.78 -6.48
CA LEU A 209 5.39 19.76 -5.47
C LEU A 209 6.89 19.63 -5.15
N PHE A 210 7.73 19.59 -6.19
CA PHE A 210 9.18 19.54 -6.04
C PHE A 210 9.74 20.75 -5.27
N ALA A 211 9.26 21.96 -5.58
CA ALA A 211 9.65 23.17 -4.87
C ALA A 211 9.15 23.15 -3.41
N TYR A 212 7.94 22.67 -3.16
CA TYR A 212 7.38 22.54 -1.81
C TYR A 212 8.16 21.51 -0.97
N GLU A 213 8.67 20.45 -1.58
CA GLU A 213 9.50 19.44 -0.93
C GLU A 213 10.92 19.94 -0.64
N ASN A 214 11.41 20.89 -1.43
CA ASN A 214 12.76 21.47 -1.35
C ASN A 214 12.70 23.00 -1.12
N PRO A 215 12.22 23.47 0.04
CA PRO A 215 12.14 24.90 0.33
C PRO A 215 13.54 25.52 0.39
N PRO A 216 13.67 26.85 0.26
CA PRO A 216 14.96 27.55 0.42
C PRO A 216 15.64 27.18 1.73
N GLY A 217 16.95 26.89 1.66
CA GLY A 217 17.73 26.43 2.82
C GLY A 217 17.78 24.90 3.00
N THR A 218 17.14 24.10 2.14
CA THR A 218 17.26 22.65 2.16
C THR A 218 18.71 22.22 1.86
N GLU A 219 19.35 21.51 2.79
CA GLU A 219 20.71 21.00 2.62
C GLU A 219 20.76 19.75 1.72
N GLN A 220 19.76 18.86 1.85
CA GLN A 220 19.66 17.62 1.07
C GLN A 220 18.41 17.67 0.19
N PHE A 221 18.60 17.95 -1.08
CA PHE A 221 17.51 18.00 -2.04
C PHE A 221 16.96 16.61 -2.35
N SER A 222 15.66 16.47 -2.21
CA SER A 222 14.95 15.34 -2.80
C SER A 222 15.00 15.41 -4.33
N GLY A 223 15.12 14.27 -4.99
CA GLY A 223 15.09 14.24 -6.45
C GLY A 223 13.70 14.50 -7.02
N SER A 224 13.63 14.96 -8.25
CA SER A 224 12.36 15.31 -8.89
C SER A 224 11.55 14.08 -9.36
N GLN A 225 12.17 12.90 -9.46
CA GLN A 225 11.48 11.66 -9.87
C GLN A 225 10.25 11.35 -9.02
N ASP A 226 10.32 11.67 -7.71
CA ASP A 226 9.25 11.40 -6.77
C ASP A 226 8.06 12.32 -7.01
N ALA A 227 8.30 13.63 -7.14
CA ALA A 227 7.26 14.61 -7.45
C ALA A 227 6.61 14.34 -8.80
N ILE A 228 7.41 14.02 -9.85
CA ILE A 228 6.92 13.69 -11.18
C ILE A 228 6.12 12.38 -11.14
N GLY A 229 6.64 11.33 -10.49
CA GLY A 229 5.99 10.02 -10.39
C GLY A 229 4.68 10.04 -9.61
N VAL A 230 4.49 10.98 -8.66
CA VAL A 230 3.20 11.22 -7.99
C VAL A 230 2.23 11.93 -8.93
N VAL A 231 2.68 12.93 -9.68
CA VAL A 231 1.79 13.82 -10.45
C VAL A 231 1.43 13.26 -11.83
N PHE A 232 2.38 12.67 -12.55
CA PHE A 232 2.16 12.14 -13.89
C PHE A 232 1.47 10.78 -13.87
N HIS A 233 0.61 10.51 -14.88
CA HIS A 233 -0.10 9.24 -15.02
C HIS A 233 0.74 8.21 -15.79
N GLY A 234 0.38 6.93 -15.66
CA GLY A 234 0.94 5.86 -16.50
C GLY A 234 2.39 5.52 -16.18
N LEU A 235 3.11 5.06 -17.20
CA LEU A 235 4.53 4.76 -17.16
C LEU A 235 5.32 5.95 -17.71
N ASN A 236 6.31 6.44 -16.95
CA ASN A 236 7.07 7.64 -17.29
C ASN A 236 8.56 7.34 -17.38
N ARG A 237 9.20 7.87 -18.41
CA ARG A 237 10.64 7.96 -18.59
C ARG A 237 11.08 9.40 -18.38
N LEU A 238 12.01 9.62 -17.46
CA LEU A 238 12.52 10.91 -17.04
C LEU A 238 14.02 10.95 -17.34
N ASP A 239 14.43 11.65 -18.42
CA ASP A 239 15.83 11.68 -18.86
C ASP A 239 16.60 12.79 -18.15
N TYR A 240 17.63 12.43 -17.38
CA TYR A 240 18.48 13.33 -16.59
C TYR A 240 19.87 13.52 -17.20
N ASP A 241 20.42 14.73 -17.03
CA ASP A 241 21.70 15.15 -17.62
C ASP A 241 22.61 15.94 -16.65
N GLY A 242 22.50 15.69 -15.36
CA GLY A 242 23.24 16.37 -14.32
C GLY A 242 22.48 17.50 -13.62
N LYS A 243 21.19 17.61 -13.89
CA LYS A 243 20.27 18.56 -13.22
C LYS A 243 19.24 17.84 -12.37
N TYR A 244 18.63 18.52 -11.40
CA TYR A 244 17.54 17.98 -10.59
C TYR A 244 16.23 17.77 -11.36
N TRP A 245 16.01 18.53 -12.47
CA TRP A 245 14.85 18.39 -13.32
C TRP A 245 15.23 17.70 -14.63
N PRO A 246 14.47 16.70 -15.09
CA PRO A 246 14.78 16.00 -16.33
C PRO A 246 14.64 16.94 -17.53
N HIS A 247 15.55 16.82 -18.52
CA HIS A 247 15.47 17.61 -19.74
C HIS A 247 14.38 17.10 -20.69
N LYS A 248 13.91 15.86 -20.48
CA LYS A 248 12.82 15.25 -21.25
C LYS A 248 11.99 14.32 -20.36
N ILE A 249 10.66 14.41 -20.51
CA ILE A 249 9.69 13.50 -19.91
C ILE A 249 8.92 12.82 -21.05
N THR A 250 8.87 11.50 -21.04
CA THR A 250 8.10 10.70 -22.00
C THR A 250 7.14 9.80 -21.23
N SER A 251 5.83 9.94 -21.48
CA SER A 251 4.80 9.16 -20.79
C SER A 251 4.12 8.18 -21.74
N VAL A 252 3.86 6.97 -21.25
CA VAL A 252 3.12 5.92 -21.95
C VAL A 252 1.79 5.71 -21.22
N HIS A 253 0.71 5.80 -22.00
CA HIS A 253 -0.67 5.65 -21.53
C HIS A 253 -1.41 4.51 -22.23
N ASP A 254 -0.70 3.75 -23.07
CA ASP A 254 -1.24 2.60 -23.78
C ASP A 254 -1.73 1.54 -22.78
N GLU A 255 -3.02 1.22 -22.86
CA GLU A 255 -3.70 0.37 -21.91
C GLU A 255 -3.11 -1.05 -21.84
N ASP A 256 -2.73 -1.59 -22.98
CA ASP A 256 -2.15 -2.93 -23.04
C ASP A 256 -0.78 -3.01 -22.35
N THR A 257 0.04 -1.97 -22.52
CA THR A 257 1.34 -1.89 -21.83
C THR A 257 1.16 -1.70 -20.34
N LEU A 258 0.19 -0.88 -19.89
CA LEU A 258 -0.07 -0.66 -18.47
C LEU A 258 -0.64 -1.91 -17.80
N ARG A 259 -1.59 -2.61 -18.44
CA ARG A 259 -2.11 -3.89 -17.95
C ARG A 259 -1.03 -4.96 -17.88
N TRP A 260 -0.22 -5.05 -18.92
CA TRP A 260 0.92 -5.98 -18.94
C TRP A 260 1.86 -5.74 -17.75
N LEU A 261 2.17 -4.49 -17.41
CA LEU A 261 2.97 -4.17 -16.22
C LEU A 261 2.26 -4.58 -14.93
N GLU A 262 0.95 -4.32 -14.80
CA GLU A 262 0.14 -4.71 -13.63
C GLU A 262 0.10 -6.24 -13.43
N ASP A 263 0.06 -6.98 -14.52
CA ASP A 263 0.03 -8.44 -14.47
C ASP A 263 1.37 -9.05 -14.02
N HIS A 264 2.49 -8.38 -14.31
CA HIS A 264 3.83 -8.91 -14.04
C HIS A 264 4.57 -8.23 -12.88
N LEU A 265 4.01 -7.17 -12.30
CA LEU A 265 4.57 -6.51 -11.12
C LEU A 265 3.88 -6.99 -9.84
N ARG A 266 4.71 -7.33 -8.84
CA ARG A 266 4.24 -7.70 -7.49
C ARG A 266 5.04 -6.94 -6.44
N LEU A 267 4.40 -6.63 -5.33
CA LEU A 267 5.02 -5.93 -4.21
C LEU A 267 5.00 -6.81 -2.97
N VAL A 268 6.15 -6.92 -2.30
CA VAL A 268 6.28 -7.61 -1.02
C VAL A 268 6.70 -6.58 0.03
N SER A 269 5.96 -6.48 1.13
CA SER A 269 6.25 -5.51 2.19
C SER A 269 7.53 -5.89 2.93
N LEU A 270 8.40 -4.89 3.14
CA LEU A 270 9.62 -4.98 3.96
C LEU A 270 9.43 -4.29 5.32
N GLY A 271 8.25 -3.71 5.55
CA GLY A 271 8.00 -2.87 6.72
C GLY A 271 8.59 -1.46 6.61
N PRO A 272 8.39 -0.64 7.64
CA PRO A 272 8.90 0.73 7.67
C PRO A 272 10.42 0.78 7.80
N ARG A 273 11.01 1.82 7.22
CA ARG A 273 12.44 2.11 7.35
C ARG A 273 12.81 2.38 8.81
N LYS A 274 13.94 1.83 9.28
CA LYS A 274 14.47 2.09 10.62
C LYS A 274 14.85 3.58 10.76
N PRO A 275 14.63 4.23 11.92
CA PRO A 275 14.99 5.64 12.12
C PRO A 275 16.49 5.94 11.90
N SER A 276 17.36 4.98 12.19
CA SER A 276 18.82 5.09 12.02
C SER A 276 19.31 4.85 10.60
N PHE A 277 18.41 4.63 9.64
CA PHE A 277 18.79 4.33 8.26
C PHE A 277 19.30 5.58 7.54
N ASP A 278 20.55 5.52 7.05
CA ASP A 278 21.17 6.54 6.20
C ASP A 278 21.80 5.85 4.98
N VAL A 279 21.15 5.98 3.84
CA VAL A 279 21.60 5.41 2.57
C VAL A 279 22.86 6.09 2.02
N LEU A 280 23.13 7.33 2.43
CA LEU A 280 24.27 8.12 1.93
C LEU A 280 25.56 7.89 2.72
N ARG A 281 25.51 7.16 3.83
CA ARG A 281 26.65 6.93 4.72
C ARG A 281 27.84 6.30 4.00
N ARG A 282 27.62 5.29 3.16
CA ARG A 282 28.67 4.57 2.42
C ARG A 282 28.49 4.67 0.90
N LYS A 283 28.27 5.87 0.38
CA LYS A 283 28.11 6.08 -1.05
C LYS A 283 29.43 5.87 -1.81
N ARG A 284 29.34 5.18 -2.97
CA ARG A 284 30.47 4.87 -3.88
C ARG A 284 30.14 5.36 -5.27
N ILE A 285 30.13 6.68 -5.46
CA ILE A 285 29.64 7.27 -6.71
C ILE A 285 30.79 7.43 -7.68
N GLY A 286 30.73 6.69 -8.79
CA GLY A 286 31.73 6.70 -9.85
C GLY A 286 31.14 6.59 -11.25
N PRO A 287 31.93 6.93 -12.29
CA PRO A 287 31.48 6.90 -13.68
C PRO A 287 31.07 5.52 -14.18
N LYS A 288 31.70 4.45 -13.65
CA LYS A 288 31.43 3.05 -14.04
C LYS A 288 30.02 2.64 -13.59
N GLU A 289 29.72 2.84 -12.32
CA GLU A 289 28.48 2.47 -11.68
C GLU A 289 27.32 3.31 -12.21
N ALA A 290 27.51 4.63 -12.35
CA ALA A 290 26.53 5.54 -12.94
C ALA A 290 26.18 5.15 -14.40
N ARG A 291 27.19 4.79 -15.22
CA ARG A 291 26.98 4.30 -16.58
C ARG A 291 26.26 2.95 -16.61
N ALA A 292 26.57 2.04 -15.67
CA ALA A 292 25.88 0.77 -15.56
C ALA A 292 24.37 0.97 -15.24
N LEU A 293 24.06 1.85 -14.28
CA LEU A 293 22.70 2.22 -13.90
C LEU A 293 21.92 2.81 -15.08
N ALA A 294 22.51 3.79 -15.78
CA ALA A 294 21.88 4.45 -16.92
C ALA A 294 21.58 3.45 -18.06
N ARG A 295 22.54 2.56 -18.39
CA ARG A 295 22.36 1.54 -19.44
C ARG A 295 21.30 0.52 -19.05
N ALA A 296 21.28 0.05 -17.80
CA ALA A 296 20.27 -0.90 -17.33
C ALA A 296 18.87 -0.28 -17.41
N ALA A 297 18.72 0.97 -17.01
CA ALA A 297 17.44 1.68 -17.09
C ALA A 297 16.96 1.87 -18.54
N ASP A 298 17.86 2.23 -19.47
CA ASP A 298 17.49 2.37 -20.88
C ASP A 298 17.07 1.03 -21.50
N ARG A 299 17.75 -0.06 -21.20
CA ARG A 299 17.37 -1.41 -21.62
C ARG A 299 16.04 -1.85 -21.01
N CYS A 300 15.82 -1.56 -19.72
CA CYS A 300 14.59 -1.83 -19.03
C CYS A 300 13.39 -1.15 -19.73
N TRP A 301 13.54 0.14 -20.08
CA TRP A 301 12.54 0.87 -20.87
C TRP A 301 12.19 0.17 -22.17
N ARG A 302 13.21 -0.21 -22.95
CA ARG A 302 13.00 -0.89 -24.25
C ARG A 302 12.29 -2.23 -24.09
N SER A 303 12.62 -2.98 -23.05
CA SER A 303 11.97 -4.27 -22.76
C SER A 303 10.49 -4.09 -22.39
N MET A 304 10.16 -3.08 -21.59
CA MET A 304 8.76 -2.78 -21.25
C MET A 304 7.94 -2.40 -22.48
N LEU A 305 8.46 -1.54 -23.37
CA LEU A 305 7.76 -1.16 -24.59
C LEU A 305 7.55 -2.31 -25.57
N LYS A 306 8.45 -3.30 -25.55
CA LYS A 306 8.35 -4.52 -26.37
C LYS A 306 7.56 -5.63 -25.66
N ARG A 307 7.16 -5.41 -24.40
CA ARG A 307 6.56 -6.44 -23.52
C ARG A 307 7.43 -7.70 -23.40
N ASP A 308 8.75 -7.51 -23.47
CA ASP A 308 9.75 -8.54 -23.25
C ASP A 308 9.93 -8.74 -21.74
N LEU A 309 9.24 -9.74 -21.18
CA LEU A 309 9.19 -9.99 -19.77
C LEU A 309 10.55 -10.42 -19.19
N THR A 310 11.26 -11.29 -19.89
CA THR A 310 12.59 -11.78 -19.50
C THR A 310 13.59 -10.62 -19.47
N GLY A 311 13.60 -9.79 -20.50
CA GLY A 311 14.41 -8.57 -20.57
C GLY A 311 14.04 -7.58 -19.48
N PHE A 312 12.74 -7.34 -19.25
CA PHE A 312 12.27 -6.47 -18.18
C PHE A 312 12.79 -6.92 -16.81
N GLY A 313 12.58 -8.19 -16.46
CA GLY A 313 13.08 -8.74 -15.19
C GLY A 313 14.59 -8.60 -15.05
N ARG A 314 15.34 -9.02 -16.07
CA ARG A 314 16.79 -8.91 -16.11
C ARG A 314 17.29 -7.49 -15.90
N PHE A 315 16.78 -6.52 -16.66
CA PHE A 315 17.30 -5.15 -16.61
C PHE A 315 16.80 -4.36 -15.39
N CYS A 316 15.64 -4.73 -14.83
CA CYS A 316 15.20 -4.25 -13.52
C CYS A 316 16.22 -4.65 -12.44
N ARG A 317 16.65 -5.92 -12.43
CA ARG A 317 17.66 -6.44 -11.51
C ARG A 317 19.03 -5.80 -11.75
N GLU A 318 19.51 -5.71 -12.98
CA GLU A 318 20.79 -5.04 -13.31
C GLU A 318 20.80 -3.58 -12.82
N SER A 319 19.67 -2.87 -12.97
CA SER A 319 19.49 -1.51 -12.44
C SER A 319 19.59 -1.47 -10.91
N PHE A 320 18.97 -2.44 -10.23
CA PHE A 320 19.06 -2.53 -8.78
C PHE A 320 20.49 -2.85 -8.30
N GLU A 321 21.16 -3.79 -8.94
CA GLU A 321 22.55 -4.14 -8.63
C GLU A 321 23.48 -2.93 -8.79
N ALA A 322 23.28 -2.12 -9.85
CA ALA A 322 24.01 -0.86 -10.04
C ALA A 322 23.69 0.18 -8.97
N GLN A 323 22.43 0.26 -8.50
CA GLN A 323 22.07 1.13 -7.36
C GLN A 323 22.76 0.68 -6.07
N VAL A 324 22.79 -0.62 -5.77
CA VAL A 324 23.46 -1.17 -4.58
C VAL A 324 24.98 -0.95 -4.66
N ALA A 325 25.57 -1.02 -5.85
CA ALA A 325 27.00 -0.70 -6.03
C ALA A 325 27.30 0.77 -5.70
N LEU A 326 26.39 1.70 -6.05
CA LEU A 326 26.51 3.12 -5.69
C LEU A 326 26.21 3.38 -4.20
N PHE A 327 25.24 2.67 -3.64
CA PHE A 327 24.70 2.86 -2.30
C PHE A 327 24.55 1.52 -1.55
N PRO A 328 25.64 0.95 -1.03
CA PRO A 328 25.61 -0.38 -0.40
C PRO A 328 24.65 -0.49 0.79
N ASP A 329 24.39 0.62 1.50
CA ASP A 329 23.47 0.65 2.64
C ASP A 329 21.97 0.55 2.25
N MET A 330 21.64 0.52 0.95
CA MET A 330 20.26 0.25 0.50
C MET A 330 19.75 -1.12 0.95
N VAL A 331 20.65 -2.06 1.16
CA VAL A 331 20.33 -3.47 1.47
C VAL A 331 20.93 -3.84 2.82
N ASP A 332 20.09 -4.30 3.73
CA ASP A 332 20.47 -4.91 5.00
C ASP A 332 20.13 -6.40 5.03
N ALA A 333 20.45 -7.08 6.14
CA ALA A 333 20.18 -8.51 6.31
C ALA A 333 18.69 -8.87 6.24
N ASP A 334 17.80 -7.97 6.68
CA ASP A 334 16.36 -8.20 6.63
C ASP A 334 15.85 -8.15 5.18
N VAL A 335 16.32 -7.18 4.40
CA VAL A 335 16.03 -7.06 2.96
C VAL A 335 16.53 -8.30 2.21
N LEU A 336 17.77 -8.74 2.49
CA LEU A 336 18.35 -9.94 1.85
C LEU A 336 17.53 -11.19 2.14
N ARG A 337 17.12 -11.39 3.39
CA ARG A 337 16.28 -12.53 3.80
C ARG A 337 14.96 -12.59 3.03
N VAL A 338 14.29 -11.44 2.87
CA VAL A 338 13.05 -11.37 2.10
C VAL A 338 13.31 -11.60 0.61
N LEU A 339 14.39 -11.04 0.06
CA LEU A 339 14.78 -11.23 -1.33
C LEU A 339 15.06 -12.72 -1.62
N ASP A 340 15.84 -13.40 -0.77
CA ASP A 340 16.20 -14.81 -0.95
C ASP A 340 14.96 -15.72 -0.96
N LYS A 341 13.94 -15.41 -0.16
CA LYS A 341 12.66 -16.13 -0.16
C LYS A 341 11.92 -16.08 -1.51
N HIS A 342 12.17 -15.04 -2.31
CA HIS A 342 11.43 -14.78 -3.55
C HIS A 342 12.29 -14.86 -4.83
N ARG A 343 13.61 -15.02 -4.70
CA ARG A 343 14.58 -14.99 -5.80
C ARG A 343 14.26 -15.98 -6.91
N ASP A 344 13.90 -17.22 -6.55
CA ASP A 344 13.63 -18.30 -7.51
C ASP A 344 12.24 -18.17 -8.18
N LYS A 345 11.41 -17.27 -7.71
CA LYS A 345 10.04 -17.03 -8.21
C LYS A 345 9.92 -15.77 -9.04
N ALA A 346 10.99 -14.98 -9.17
CA ALA A 346 10.99 -13.71 -9.86
C ALA A 346 12.08 -13.66 -10.93
N LEU A 347 11.73 -13.11 -12.09
CA LEU A 347 12.67 -12.83 -13.19
C LEU A 347 13.58 -11.64 -12.87
N GLY A 348 13.11 -10.75 -12.01
CA GLY A 348 13.84 -9.58 -11.55
C GLY A 348 13.23 -8.95 -10.31
N TRP A 349 14.02 -8.11 -9.67
CA TRP A 349 13.64 -7.46 -8.42
C TRP A 349 14.35 -6.13 -8.22
N LYS A 350 13.78 -5.28 -7.36
CA LYS A 350 14.38 -4.07 -6.84
C LYS A 350 13.68 -3.57 -5.57
N LEU A 351 14.29 -2.64 -4.87
CA LEU A 351 13.63 -1.93 -3.78
C LEU A 351 12.87 -0.71 -4.28
N SER A 352 11.71 -0.42 -3.70
CA SER A 352 11.00 0.84 -3.95
C SER A 352 11.74 2.00 -3.26
N GLY A 353 12.29 2.93 -4.04
CA GLY A 353 12.99 4.12 -3.53
C GLY A 353 14.39 3.83 -2.97
N ALA A 354 14.78 4.55 -1.93
CA ALA A 354 16.15 4.57 -1.40
C ALA A 354 16.57 3.32 -0.58
N GLY A 355 15.69 2.33 -0.41
CA GLY A 355 16.00 1.11 0.33
C GLY A 355 15.82 1.21 1.84
N GLY A 356 16.31 0.21 2.59
CA GLY A 356 16.20 0.12 4.05
C GLY A 356 14.79 -0.14 4.58
N GLY A 357 13.83 -0.47 3.72
CA GLY A 357 12.41 -0.69 4.03
C GLY A 357 11.50 -0.37 2.84
N GLY A 358 10.20 -0.32 3.07
CA GLY A 358 9.20 -0.08 2.03
C GLY A 358 8.76 -1.37 1.35
N TYR A 359 8.99 -1.48 0.05
CA TYR A 359 8.59 -2.67 -0.73
C TYR A 359 9.74 -3.23 -1.56
N LEU A 360 9.79 -4.55 -1.62
CA LEU A 360 10.48 -5.28 -2.66
C LEU A 360 9.52 -5.37 -3.86
N VAL A 361 9.97 -4.86 -4.99
CA VAL A 361 9.28 -4.94 -6.29
C VAL A 361 9.80 -6.17 -7.00
N LEU A 362 8.91 -7.03 -7.45
CA LEU A 362 9.22 -8.25 -8.17
C LEU A 362 8.63 -8.19 -9.57
N VAL A 363 9.40 -8.63 -10.56
CA VAL A 363 8.93 -8.91 -11.93
C VAL A 363 8.72 -10.42 -12.04
N THR A 364 7.49 -10.87 -12.33
CA THR A 364 7.11 -12.29 -12.23
C THR A 364 6.25 -12.72 -13.41
N GLU A 365 6.37 -13.99 -13.81
CA GLU A 365 5.46 -14.61 -14.79
C GLU A 365 4.10 -14.94 -14.18
N GLN A 366 4.14 -15.45 -12.95
CA GLN A 366 2.95 -15.90 -12.22
C GLN A 366 2.75 -15.11 -10.94
N PRO A 367 1.53 -14.99 -10.43
CA PRO A 367 1.25 -14.40 -9.13
C PRO A 367 2.04 -15.13 -8.03
N ILE A 368 2.61 -14.37 -7.10
CA ILE A 368 3.29 -14.90 -5.91
C ILE A 368 2.34 -14.75 -4.71
N ALA A 369 2.19 -15.80 -3.92
CA ALA A 369 1.46 -15.75 -2.66
C ALA A 369 2.05 -14.68 -1.73
N ASP A 370 1.21 -14.03 -0.93
CA ASP A 370 1.57 -12.96 0.01
C ASP A 370 2.18 -11.70 -0.65
N SER A 371 1.97 -11.53 -1.96
CA SER A 371 2.35 -10.32 -2.69
C SER A 371 1.14 -9.45 -3.05
N LEU A 372 1.35 -8.14 -3.10
CA LEU A 372 0.31 -7.18 -3.47
C LEU A 372 0.34 -6.92 -4.97
N ARG A 373 -0.86 -6.79 -5.55
CA ARG A 373 -1.07 -6.25 -6.89
C ARG A 373 -1.10 -4.73 -6.83
N LEU A 374 -0.68 -4.10 -7.90
CA LEU A 374 -0.79 -2.65 -8.07
C LEU A 374 -1.75 -2.33 -9.23
N THR A 375 -2.29 -1.12 -9.20
CA THR A 375 -3.07 -0.54 -10.30
C THR A 375 -2.39 0.75 -10.72
N ILE A 376 -1.96 0.83 -11.97
CA ILE A 376 -1.30 2.01 -12.50
C ILE A 376 -2.37 3.07 -12.79
N ARG A 377 -2.10 4.31 -12.40
CA ARG A 377 -3.04 5.42 -12.59
C ARG A 377 -3.21 5.74 -14.07
N ARG A 378 -4.46 5.76 -14.53
CA ARG A 378 -4.85 6.13 -15.92
C ARG A 378 -5.05 7.63 -16.03
N ARG A 379 -4.93 8.12 -17.25
CA ARG A 379 -5.27 9.50 -17.60
C ARG A 379 -6.80 9.64 -17.61
N GLY A 380 -7.35 10.57 -16.82
CA GLY A 380 -8.77 10.93 -16.91
C GLY A 380 -9.74 10.14 -16.00
N LEU A 381 -9.25 9.48 -14.93
CA LEU A 381 -10.08 8.92 -13.85
C LEU A 381 -10.14 9.85 -12.65
#